data_37d207e763b069dbc79832a407c9b599
#
_entry.id   37d207e763b069dbc79832a407c9b599
#
_cell.length_a   1.000
_cell.length_b   1.000
_cell.length_c   1.000
_cell.angle_alpha   90.00
_cell.angle_beta   90.00
_cell.angle_gamma   90.00
#
_symmetry.space_group_name_H-M   'P 1'
#
loop_
_entity.id
_entity.type
_entity.pdbx_description
1 polymer ?
#
loop_
_entity_poly.entity_id
_entity_poly.type
_entity_poly.pdbx_seq_one_letter_code
_entity_poly.pdbx_strand_id
1 'polypeptide(L)'
;MTRKRILFTGGSGKAGRHVVPWLLDQGYRVVNVDLTPLDHPGVDNLQADITDSGQMFNVLTSYANFDELEPGTGVPAFDAVVHFAAVPRILLKPDNETFRINTVGTYNVIEAATKLGVNKIIIASSETTYGVCFADGKVNPDYLPVEEDDYDTNPTDSYALSKVVNEQTARSFAKRTGADIYALRIGNVIEPHEYAQNFPGYFADPAVRRRNIFCYIDARDLGQIVHLCIQKDGLGFQVFNAGNDDNSVNLPAAELAQTFFAGTPVRRELETYEALYSNRKIREVLGFKEQHNWRMYVTDPRED
;
A
#
# COMPACT_ATOMS: atom_id res chain seq x y z
N MET A 1 14.69 25.79 2.26
CA MET A 1 14.69 24.41 2.82
C MET A 1 15.03 23.47 1.68
N THR A 2 15.98 22.58 1.85
CA THR A 2 16.26 21.51 0.89
C THR A 2 15.05 20.58 0.78
N ARG A 3 14.69 20.17 -0.43
CA ARG A 3 13.60 19.19 -0.67
C ARG A 3 13.98 17.86 -0.01
N LYS A 4 13.04 17.24 0.73
CA LYS A 4 13.24 15.88 1.21
C LYS A 4 13.40 14.91 0.04
N ARG A 5 14.41 14.04 0.13
CA ARG A 5 14.77 13.08 -0.92
C ARG A 5 14.19 11.70 -0.55
N ILE A 6 13.35 11.16 -1.40
CA ILE A 6 12.61 9.91 -1.17
C ILE A 6 13.08 8.86 -2.17
N LEU A 7 13.53 7.70 -1.68
CA LEU A 7 13.69 6.52 -2.52
C LEU A 7 12.32 5.84 -2.65
N PHE A 8 11.85 5.65 -3.87
CA PHE A 8 10.60 4.95 -4.15
C PHE A 8 10.87 3.70 -4.98
N THR A 9 10.67 2.50 -4.45
CA THR A 9 10.77 1.28 -5.24
C THR A 9 9.39 0.87 -5.77
N GLY A 10 9.32 0.46 -7.05
CA GLY A 10 8.05 0.07 -7.67
C GLY A 10 7.22 1.25 -8.16
N GLY A 11 7.86 2.40 -8.44
CA GLY A 11 7.16 3.60 -8.92
C GLY A 11 6.54 3.44 -10.30
N SER A 12 7.03 2.53 -11.13
CA SER A 12 6.47 2.25 -12.45
C SER A 12 5.24 1.33 -12.42
N GLY A 13 4.90 0.76 -11.26
CA GLY A 13 3.73 -0.09 -11.05
C GLY A 13 2.41 0.68 -10.96
N LYS A 14 1.28 -0.06 -10.92
CA LYS A 14 -0.08 0.50 -10.89
C LYS A 14 -0.28 1.58 -9.82
N ALA A 15 0.13 1.33 -8.59
CA ALA A 15 0.04 2.30 -7.50
C ALA A 15 1.10 3.40 -7.63
N GLY A 16 2.35 3.01 -7.91
CA GLY A 16 3.49 3.93 -7.94
C GLY A 16 3.35 5.06 -8.94
N ARG A 17 2.82 4.79 -10.15
CA ARG A 17 2.63 5.80 -11.20
C ARG A 17 1.63 6.92 -10.85
N HIS A 18 0.88 6.77 -9.75
CA HIS A 18 0.02 7.80 -9.19
C HIS A 18 0.60 8.41 -7.91
N VAL A 19 1.21 7.59 -7.06
CA VAL A 19 1.80 8.03 -5.80
C VAL A 19 3.04 8.90 -6.03
N VAL A 20 3.91 8.53 -6.97
CA VAL A 20 5.14 9.27 -7.26
C VAL A 20 4.85 10.70 -7.76
N PRO A 21 4.00 10.93 -8.78
CA PRO A 21 3.62 12.29 -9.18
C PRO A 21 3.00 13.09 -8.03
N TRP A 22 2.16 12.48 -7.24
CA TRP A 22 1.54 13.14 -6.08
C TRP A 22 2.60 13.62 -5.08
N LEU A 23 3.63 12.80 -4.79
CA LEU A 23 4.74 13.20 -3.92
C LEU A 23 5.57 14.34 -4.50
N LEU A 24 5.80 14.36 -5.82
CA LEU A 24 6.48 15.48 -6.50
C LEU A 24 5.69 16.79 -6.33
N ASP A 25 4.36 16.73 -6.45
CA ASP A 25 3.48 17.90 -6.24
C ASP A 25 3.51 18.40 -4.80
N GLN A 26 3.80 17.53 -3.82
CA GLN A 26 4.05 17.92 -2.43
C GLN A 26 5.47 18.48 -2.19
N GLY A 27 6.28 18.60 -3.24
CA GLY A 27 7.60 19.21 -3.19
C GLY A 27 8.74 18.26 -2.80
N TYR A 28 8.51 16.94 -2.79
CA TYR A 28 9.57 15.96 -2.59
C TYR A 28 10.46 15.85 -3.85
N ARG A 29 11.71 15.44 -3.65
CA ARG A 29 12.52 14.84 -4.71
C ARG A 29 12.37 13.34 -4.65
N VAL A 30 11.92 12.72 -5.73
CA VAL A 30 11.67 11.27 -5.77
C VAL A 30 12.66 10.60 -6.71
N VAL A 31 13.38 9.61 -6.20
CA VAL A 31 14.22 8.69 -6.97
C VAL A 31 13.46 7.37 -7.09
N ASN A 32 12.96 7.09 -8.29
CA ASN A 32 12.29 5.83 -8.58
C ASN A 32 13.31 4.71 -8.81
N VAL A 33 13.15 3.61 -8.14
CA VAL A 33 13.93 2.36 -8.32
C VAL A 33 12.99 1.26 -8.77
N ASP A 34 13.16 0.80 -10.00
CA ASP A 34 12.31 -0.23 -10.59
C ASP A 34 13.11 -1.02 -11.65
N LEU A 35 12.53 -2.10 -12.16
CA LEU A 35 13.07 -2.83 -13.32
C LEU A 35 12.87 -2.05 -14.62
N THR A 36 11.92 -1.14 -14.65
CA THR A 36 11.62 -0.23 -15.76
C THR A 36 11.49 1.21 -15.26
N PRO A 37 11.93 2.23 -16.02
CA PRO A 37 11.78 3.60 -15.62
C PRO A 37 10.30 4.03 -15.55
N LEU A 38 9.99 4.95 -14.66
CA LEU A 38 8.74 5.70 -14.69
C LEU A 38 8.90 6.89 -15.64
N ASP A 39 8.09 6.92 -16.69
CA ASP A 39 8.07 8.05 -17.64
C ASP A 39 7.21 9.19 -17.06
N HIS A 40 7.89 10.04 -16.30
CA HIS A 40 7.28 11.24 -15.72
C HIS A 40 8.36 12.33 -15.55
N PRO A 41 8.10 13.58 -16.02
CA PRO A 41 9.05 14.68 -15.84
C PRO A 41 9.25 14.97 -14.34
N GLY A 42 10.51 15.14 -13.95
CA GLY A 42 10.87 15.43 -12.55
C GLY A 42 11.10 14.20 -11.67
N VAL A 43 10.99 12.99 -12.21
CA VAL A 43 11.40 11.75 -11.52
C VAL A 43 12.80 11.36 -11.93
N ASP A 44 13.68 11.18 -10.96
CA ASP A 44 14.96 10.53 -11.20
C ASP A 44 14.77 9.01 -11.20
N ASN A 45 15.34 8.29 -12.17
CA ASN A 45 15.17 6.84 -12.28
C ASN A 45 16.53 6.13 -12.14
N LEU A 46 16.56 5.11 -11.27
CA LEU A 46 17.64 4.13 -11.17
C LEU A 46 17.08 2.72 -11.41
N GLN A 47 17.65 1.99 -12.34
CA GLN A 47 17.21 0.63 -12.62
C GLN A 47 17.92 -0.35 -11.67
N ALA A 48 17.15 -1.11 -10.88
CA ALA A 48 17.69 -2.11 -9.96
C ALA A 48 16.67 -3.20 -9.62
N ASP A 49 17.19 -4.39 -9.27
CA ASP A 49 16.41 -5.52 -8.77
C ASP A 49 16.47 -5.54 -7.24
N ILE A 50 15.32 -5.45 -6.59
CA ILE A 50 15.20 -5.48 -5.12
C ILE A 50 15.70 -6.78 -4.50
N THR A 51 15.75 -7.87 -5.27
CA THR A 51 16.26 -9.17 -4.78
C THR A 51 17.79 -9.24 -4.69
N ASP A 52 18.47 -8.26 -5.27
CA ASP A 52 19.93 -8.08 -5.16
C ASP A 52 20.25 -7.07 -4.05
N SER A 53 20.77 -7.55 -2.93
CA SER A 53 21.11 -6.70 -1.79
C SER A 53 22.21 -5.68 -2.12
N GLY A 54 23.17 -6.04 -2.99
CA GLY A 54 24.24 -5.13 -3.42
C GLY A 54 23.68 -3.94 -4.20
N GLN A 55 22.69 -4.17 -5.06
CA GLN A 55 22.01 -3.08 -5.76
C GLN A 55 21.24 -2.19 -4.78
N MET A 56 20.57 -2.75 -3.75
CA MET A 56 19.84 -1.94 -2.77
C MET A 56 20.78 -1.01 -1.95
N PHE A 57 21.94 -1.50 -1.54
CA PHE A 57 22.94 -0.63 -0.90
C PHE A 57 23.46 0.44 -1.86
N ASN A 58 23.71 0.09 -3.13
CA ASN A 58 24.21 1.04 -4.12
C ASN A 58 23.21 2.14 -4.46
N VAL A 59 21.92 1.83 -4.70
CA VAL A 59 20.92 2.88 -5.03
C VAL A 59 20.72 3.87 -3.88
N LEU A 60 20.87 3.42 -2.64
CA LEU A 60 20.79 4.30 -1.45
C LEU A 60 22.04 5.18 -1.24
N THR A 61 23.12 4.88 -1.96
CA THR A 61 24.39 5.61 -1.91
C THR A 61 24.83 6.16 -3.27
N SER A 62 23.92 6.21 -4.25
CA SER A 62 24.20 6.71 -5.60
C SER A 62 23.66 8.12 -5.79
N TYR A 63 24.33 8.89 -6.64
CA TYR A 63 23.73 10.05 -7.27
C TYR A 63 22.62 9.59 -8.22
N ALA A 64 21.55 10.33 -8.27
CA ALA A 64 20.41 10.01 -9.13
C ALA A 64 20.36 10.86 -10.41
N ASN A 65 21.01 12.04 -10.39
CA ASN A 65 21.02 12.95 -11.52
C ASN A 65 22.27 13.86 -11.50
N PHE A 66 22.57 14.51 -12.63
CA PHE A 66 23.73 15.38 -12.80
C PHE A 66 23.75 16.60 -11.87
N ASP A 67 22.59 17.09 -11.46
CA ASP A 67 22.49 18.22 -10.51
C ASP A 67 22.96 17.88 -9.09
N GLU A 68 23.15 16.61 -8.77
CA GLU A 68 23.71 16.14 -7.50
C GLU A 68 25.25 16.07 -7.51
N LEU A 69 25.91 16.28 -8.66
CA LEU A 69 27.38 16.14 -8.81
C LEU A 69 28.16 17.39 -8.43
N GLU A 70 27.75 18.09 -7.38
CA GLU A 70 28.49 19.27 -6.92
C GLU A 70 29.73 18.88 -6.09
N PRO A 71 30.92 19.48 -6.37
CA PRO A 71 32.14 19.15 -5.64
C PRO A 71 32.04 19.37 -4.14
N GLY A 72 32.42 18.36 -3.37
CA GLY A 72 32.51 18.44 -1.92
C GLY A 72 31.19 18.23 -1.15
N THR A 73 30.08 18.01 -1.84
CA THR A 73 28.77 17.77 -1.18
C THR A 73 28.54 16.30 -0.84
N GLY A 74 29.19 15.37 -1.55
CA GLY A 74 28.92 13.93 -1.42
C GLY A 74 27.55 13.54 -1.96
N VAL A 75 27.19 12.27 -1.81
CA VAL A 75 25.86 11.75 -2.22
C VAL A 75 24.82 12.24 -1.23
N PRO A 76 23.72 12.89 -1.68
CA PRO A 76 22.66 13.32 -0.79
C PRO A 76 21.98 12.12 -0.10
N ALA A 77 21.77 12.21 1.22
CA ALA A 77 21.06 11.20 1.97
C ALA A 77 19.56 11.15 1.60
N PHE A 78 18.94 9.99 1.79
CA PHE A 78 17.50 9.84 1.70
C PHE A 78 16.82 10.11 3.05
N ASP A 79 15.74 10.88 3.03
CA ASP A 79 14.92 11.16 4.21
C ASP A 79 13.95 10.03 4.51
N ALA A 80 13.47 9.33 3.47
CA ALA A 80 12.58 8.19 3.61
C ALA A 80 12.72 7.20 2.44
N VAL A 81 12.28 5.96 2.69
CA VAL A 81 12.11 4.92 1.68
C VAL A 81 10.63 4.53 1.61
N VAL A 82 10.08 4.51 0.40
CA VAL A 82 8.76 3.95 0.09
C VAL A 82 8.95 2.70 -0.76
N HIS A 83 8.57 1.55 -0.24
CA HIS A 83 8.82 0.27 -0.88
C HIS A 83 7.53 -0.38 -1.36
N PHE A 84 7.24 -0.21 -2.66
CA PHE A 84 6.06 -0.77 -3.33
C PHE A 84 6.42 -1.85 -4.36
N ALA A 85 7.70 -2.02 -4.71
CA ALA A 85 8.13 -3.06 -5.63
C ALA A 85 7.81 -4.45 -5.09
N ALA A 86 7.05 -5.22 -5.86
CA ALA A 86 6.63 -6.57 -5.51
C ALA A 86 6.05 -7.30 -6.75
N VAL A 87 5.93 -8.60 -6.68
CA VAL A 87 4.94 -9.34 -7.47
C VAL A 87 3.57 -9.07 -6.82
N PRO A 88 2.64 -8.33 -7.47
CA PRO A 88 1.52 -7.67 -6.75
C PRO A 88 0.29 -8.57 -6.52
N ARG A 89 0.34 -9.84 -6.91
CA ARG A 89 -0.72 -10.83 -6.69
C ARG A 89 -0.26 -12.24 -7.07
N ILE A 90 -1.05 -13.24 -6.71
CA ILE A 90 -0.91 -14.62 -7.21
C ILE A 90 -1.11 -14.69 -8.73
N LEU A 91 -0.76 -15.82 -9.34
CA LEU A 91 -0.98 -16.15 -10.76
C LEU A 91 -0.24 -15.24 -11.77
N LEU A 92 0.80 -14.51 -11.32
CA LEU A 92 1.73 -13.80 -12.20
C LEU A 92 3.07 -14.51 -12.33
N LYS A 93 3.49 -15.15 -11.25
CA LYS A 93 4.69 -15.99 -11.18
C LYS A 93 4.36 -17.25 -10.37
N PRO A 94 5.18 -18.31 -10.44
CA PRO A 94 5.07 -19.45 -9.53
C PRO A 94 5.09 -18.99 -8.06
N ASP A 95 4.40 -19.71 -7.19
CA ASP A 95 4.20 -19.34 -5.79
C ASP A 95 5.49 -19.09 -5.02
N ASN A 96 6.47 -20.00 -5.17
CA ASN A 96 7.78 -19.85 -4.55
C ASN A 96 8.53 -18.60 -5.04
N GLU A 97 8.41 -18.22 -6.32
CA GLU A 97 9.01 -17.02 -6.87
C GLU A 97 8.30 -15.75 -6.40
N THR A 98 6.96 -15.77 -6.32
CA THR A 98 6.19 -14.68 -5.72
C THR A 98 6.63 -14.45 -4.27
N PHE A 99 6.68 -15.50 -3.48
CA PHE A 99 7.12 -15.43 -2.08
C PHE A 99 8.57 -14.95 -1.97
N ARG A 100 9.51 -15.55 -2.73
CA ARG A 100 10.93 -15.20 -2.70
C ARG A 100 11.17 -13.72 -3.06
N ILE A 101 10.62 -13.26 -4.17
CA ILE A 101 10.83 -11.87 -4.63
C ILE A 101 10.31 -10.90 -3.59
N ASN A 102 9.10 -11.13 -3.08
CA ASN A 102 8.46 -10.21 -2.15
C ASN A 102 9.17 -10.19 -0.79
N THR A 103 9.57 -11.35 -0.27
CA THR A 103 10.19 -11.42 1.08
C THR A 103 11.66 -11.00 1.07
N VAL A 104 12.45 -11.54 0.13
CA VAL A 104 13.87 -11.18 0.00
C VAL A 104 14.03 -9.72 -0.39
N GLY A 105 13.21 -9.24 -1.35
CA GLY A 105 13.24 -7.85 -1.79
C GLY A 105 12.93 -6.87 -0.64
N THR A 106 11.86 -7.12 0.11
CA THR A 106 11.50 -6.28 1.26
C THR A 106 12.59 -6.31 2.34
N TYR A 107 13.15 -7.48 2.63
CA TYR A 107 14.25 -7.59 3.58
C TYR A 107 15.45 -6.75 3.16
N ASN A 108 15.90 -6.88 1.89
CA ASN A 108 17.05 -6.15 1.36
C ASN A 108 16.85 -4.64 1.40
N VAL A 109 15.66 -4.15 1.04
CA VAL A 109 15.34 -2.72 1.07
C VAL A 109 15.36 -2.17 2.50
N ILE A 110 14.70 -2.85 3.44
CA ILE A 110 14.65 -2.41 4.85
C ILE A 110 16.06 -2.48 5.47
N GLU A 111 16.80 -3.55 5.20
CA GLU A 111 18.16 -3.73 5.72
C GLU A 111 19.10 -2.62 5.23
N ALA A 112 19.13 -2.38 3.92
CA ALA A 112 19.99 -1.35 3.35
C ALA A 112 19.59 0.04 3.87
N ALA A 113 18.30 0.38 3.88
CA ALA A 113 17.81 1.65 4.39
C ALA A 113 18.22 1.88 5.85
N THR A 114 17.94 0.94 6.73
CA THR A 114 18.24 1.09 8.16
C THR A 114 19.73 1.10 8.47
N LYS A 115 20.55 0.29 7.78
CA LYS A 115 22.02 0.30 7.93
C LYS A 115 22.66 1.60 7.43
N LEU A 116 22.06 2.28 6.48
CA LEU A 116 22.52 3.57 5.96
C LEU A 116 21.87 4.77 6.65
N GLY A 117 21.14 4.54 7.76
CA GLY A 117 20.60 5.59 8.62
C GLY A 117 19.27 6.18 8.17
N VAL A 118 18.59 5.58 7.21
CA VAL A 118 17.22 6.00 6.85
C VAL A 118 16.24 5.46 7.89
N ASN A 119 15.65 6.36 8.67
CA ASN A 119 14.80 6.02 9.82
C ASN A 119 13.29 6.10 9.52
N LYS A 120 12.89 6.39 8.28
CA LYS A 120 11.50 6.42 7.83
C LYS A 120 11.31 5.48 6.66
N ILE A 121 10.52 4.42 6.85
CA ILE A 121 10.27 3.43 5.81
C ILE A 121 8.77 3.13 5.72
N ILE A 122 8.19 3.19 4.54
CA ILE A 122 6.81 2.82 4.27
C ILE A 122 6.82 1.62 3.33
N ILE A 123 6.17 0.52 3.71
CA ILE A 123 6.10 -0.68 2.88
C ILE A 123 4.67 -0.98 2.43
N ALA A 124 4.53 -1.47 1.20
CA ALA A 124 3.26 -2.01 0.72
C ALA A 124 3.00 -3.39 1.31
N SER A 125 2.06 -3.47 2.26
CA SER A 125 1.34 -4.68 2.63
C SER A 125 0.05 -4.78 1.80
N SER A 126 -0.93 -5.58 2.19
CA SER A 126 -2.13 -5.82 1.40
C SER A 126 -3.33 -6.22 2.27
N GLU A 127 -4.54 -5.89 1.80
CA GLU A 127 -5.79 -6.44 2.33
C GLU A 127 -5.82 -7.98 2.34
N THR A 128 -5.03 -8.61 1.47
CA THR A 128 -4.97 -10.07 1.34
C THR A 128 -4.42 -10.76 2.59
N THR A 129 -3.69 -10.04 3.46
CA THR A 129 -3.20 -10.56 4.75
C THR A 129 -4.32 -11.06 5.66
N TYR A 130 -5.55 -10.58 5.46
CA TYR A 130 -6.74 -11.05 6.19
C TYR A 130 -7.22 -12.44 5.76
N GLY A 131 -6.60 -13.05 4.73
CA GLY A 131 -6.88 -14.42 4.31
C GLY A 131 -8.20 -14.63 3.56
N VAL A 132 -8.84 -13.56 3.07
CA VAL A 132 -10.14 -13.65 2.37
C VAL A 132 -9.98 -13.55 0.85
N CYS A 133 -9.12 -12.65 0.36
CA CYS A 133 -9.06 -12.27 -1.06
C CYS A 133 -8.70 -13.42 -2.00
N PHE A 134 -7.61 -14.12 -1.72
CA PHE A 134 -7.09 -15.20 -2.57
C PHE A 134 -7.26 -16.60 -1.95
N ALA A 135 -8.09 -16.70 -0.93
CA ALA A 135 -8.39 -17.99 -0.30
C ALA A 135 -9.09 -18.96 -1.26
N ASP A 136 -8.84 -20.25 -1.07
CA ASP A 136 -9.60 -21.31 -1.73
C ASP A 136 -11.05 -21.30 -1.25
N GLY A 137 -11.99 -21.31 -2.18
CA GLY A 137 -13.41 -21.26 -1.87
C GLY A 137 -13.89 -19.91 -1.31
N LYS A 138 -14.91 -19.96 -0.45
CA LYS A 138 -15.51 -18.80 0.22
C LYS A 138 -15.09 -18.79 1.69
N VAL A 139 -14.11 -17.97 2.04
CA VAL A 139 -13.66 -17.73 3.41
C VAL A 139 -14.27 -16.43 3.93
N ASN A 140 -14.77 -16.44 5.14
CA ASN A 140 -15.21 -15.24 5.85
C ASN A 140 -14.05 -14.65 6.66
N PRO A 141 -14.02 -13.33 6.88
CA PRO A 141 -13.14 -12.75 7.89
C PRO A 141 -13.57 -13.20 9.29
N ASP A 142 -12.65 -13.14 10.25
CA ASP A 142 -12.92 -13.54 11.64
C ASP A 142 -13.96 -12.63 12.31
N TYR A 143 -13.99 -11.37 11.92
CA TYR A 143 -14.98 -10.38 12.37
C TYR A 143 -15.07 -9.21 11.38
N LEU A 144 -16.12 -8.39 11.54
CA LEU A 144 -16.39 -7.19 10.76
C LEU A 144 -16.60 -5.97 11.67
N PRO A 145 -16.24 -4.77 11.17
CA PRO A 145 -15.32 -4.56 10.06
C PRO A 145 -13.94 -5.08 10.42
N VAL A 146 -13.12 -5.48 9.43
CA VAL A 146 -11.74 -5.91 9.72
C VAL A 146 -10.90 -4.70 10.11
N GLU A 147 -10.14 -4.83 11.19
CA GLU A 147 -9.25 -3.80 11.75
C GLU A 147 -7.84 -4.36 11.92
N GLU A 148 -6.83 -3.49 12.04
CA GLU A 148 -5.42 -3.89 11.94
C GLU A 148 -4.88 -4.62 13.16
N ASP A 149 -5.26 -4.15 14.36
CA ASP A 149 -4.48 -4.42 15.56
C ASP A 149 -4.75 -5.81 16.18
N ASP A 150 -5.99 -6.30 16.16
CA ASP A 150 -6.41 -7.54 16.83
C ASP A 150 -6.83 -8.65 15.86
N TYR A 151 -6.34 -8.61 14.61
CA TYR A 151 -6.66 -9.62 13.62
C TYR A 151 -5.54 -10.65 13.46
N ASP A 152 -5.87 -11.93 13.58
CA ASP A 152 -4.93 -13.01 13.30
C ASP A 152 -4.78 -13.21 11.78
N THR A 153 -3.68 -12.67 11.23
CA THR A 153 -3.38 -12.76 9.81
C THR A 153 -2.81 -14.13 9.46
N ASN A 154 -3.64 -15.01 8.93
CA ASN A 154 -3.26 -16.38 8.55
C ASN A 154 -3.71 -16.74 7.12
N PRO A 155 -3.18 -16.07 6.08
CA PRO A 155 -3.55 -16.34 4.70
C PRO A 155 -2.96 -17.66 4.20
N THR A 156 -3.61 -18.27 3.20
CA THR A 156 -3.21 -19.55 2.63
C THR A 156 -2.44 -19.43 1.32
N ASP A 157 -2.47 -18.27 0.66
CA ASP A 157 -1.76 -18.05 -0.61
C ASP A 157 -0.37 -17.46 -0.41
N SER A 158 0.49 -17.66 -1.40
CA SER A 158 1.91 -17.27 -1.38
C SER A 158 2.13 -15.75 -1.35
N TYR A 159 1.26 -14.98 -1.99
CA TYR A 159 1.36 -13.52 -2.03
C TYR A 159 1.01 -12.92 -0.67
N ALA A 160 -0.15 -13.26 -0.13
CA ALA A 160 -0.59 -12.75 1.17
C ALA A 160 0.35 -13.20 2.29
N LEU A 161 0.82 -14.46 2.26
CA LEU A 161 1.83 -14.95 3.20
C LEU A 161 3.12 -14.12 3.11
N SER A 162 3.57 -13.76 1.90
CA SER A 162 4.75 -12.88 1.73
C SER A 162 4.55 -11.53 2.40
N LYS A 163 3.33 -10.96 2.34
CA LYS A 163 3.01 -9.67 2.97
C LYS A 163 3.00 -9.77 4.50
N VAL A 164 2.48 -10.84 5.07
CA VAL A 164 2.56 -11.12 6.53
C VAL A 164 4.02 -11.22 6.98
N VAL A 165 4.85 -11.94 6.25
CA VAL A 165 6.30 -12.05 6.54
C VAL A 165 6.98 -10.68 6.44
N ASN A 166 6.60 -9.84 5.48
CA ASN A 166 7.13 -8.49 5.33
C ASN A 166 6.75 -7.58 6.52
N GLU A 167 5.51 -7.67 7.03
CA GLU A 167 5.11 -6.96 8.25
C GLU A 167 5.94 -7.41 9.47
N GLN A 168 6.19 -8.71 9.62
CA GLN A 168 7.04 -9.23 10.71
C GLN A 168 8.50 -8.80 10.55
N THR A 169 9.02 -8.78 9.33
CA THR A 169 10.35 -8.24 9.02
C THR A 169 10.44 -6.77 9.43
N ALA A 170 9.48 -5.95 8.99
CA ALA A 170 9.40 -4.53 9.34
C ALA A 170 9.34 -4.29 10.85
N ARG A 171 8.50 -5.05 11.56
CA ARG A 171 8.38 -5.00 13.03
C ARG A 171 9.71 -5.32 13.73
N SER A 172 10.42 -6.35 13.24
CA SER A 172 11.73 -6.74 13.79
C SER A 172 12.78 -5.66 13.59
N PHE A 173 12.84 -5.05 12.39
CA PHE A 173 13.77 -3.95 12.12
C PHE A 173 13.43 -2.69 12.91
N ALA A 174 12.17 -2.28 12.99
CA ALA A 174 11.75 -1.14 13.80
C ALA A 174 12.17 -1.31 15.27
N LYS A 175 11.92 -2.49 15.85
CA LYS A 175 12.33 -2.80 17.22
C LYS A 175 13.85 -2.74 17.42
N ARG A 176 14.63 -3.23 16.43
CA ARG A 176 16.08 -3.29 16.51
C ARG A 176 16.75 -1.94 16.34
N THR A 177 16.21 -1.09 15.45
CA THR A 177 16.86 0.15 15.01
C THR A 177 16.25 1.41 15.59
N GLY A 178 15.01 1.34 16.11
CA GLY A 178 14.23 2.51 16.50
C GLY A 178 13.61 3.28 15.32
N ALA A 179 13.72 2.76 14.10
CA ALA A 179 13.15 3.39 12.93
C ALA A 179 11.61 3.33 12.93
N ASP A 180 10.97 4.35 12.35
CA ASP A 180 9.56 4.34 12.02
C ASP A 180 9.34 3.53 10.74
N ILE A 181 8.73 2.38 10.84
CA ILE A 181 8.41 1.52 9.69
C ILE A 181 6.91 1.26 9.66
N TYR A 182 6.23 1.78 8.61
CA TYR A 182 4.78 1.67 8.48
C TYR A 182 4.41 0.74 7.33
N ALA A 183 3.60 -0.27 7.62
CA ALA A 183 3.05 -1.20 6.64
C ALA A 183 1.64 -0.77 6.26
N LEU A 184 1.42 -0.50 4.98
CA LEU A 184 0.11 -0.18 4.44
C LEU A 184 -0.54 -1.45 3.90
N ARG A 185 -1.57 -1.97 4.57
CA ARG A 185 -2.45 -2.98 4.00
C ARG A 185 -3.31 -2.28 2.95
N ILE A 186 -2.83 -2.29 1.71
CA ILE A 186 -3.46 -1.57 0.61
C ILE A 186 -4.65 -2.38 0.12
N GLY A 187 -5.83 -1.74 0.06
CA GLY A 187 -7.02 -2.27 -0.59
C GLY A 187 -6.85 -2.36 -2.10
N ASN A 188 -7.87 -2.86 -2.79
CA ASN A 188 -7.84 -2.91 -4.26
C ASN A 188 -7.66 -1.51 -4.85
N VAL A 189 -6.51 -1.24 -5.46
CA VAL A 189 -6.18 0.06 -6.05
C VAL A 189 -7.03 0.32 -7.28
N ILE A 190 -7.75 1.43 -7.29
CA ILE A 190 -8.57 1.92 -8.41
C ILE A 190 -7.92 3.15 -9.01
N GLU A 191 -7.67 3.11 -10.32
CA GLU A 191 -7.17 4.25 -11.08
C GLU A 191 -8.33 5.11 -11.60
N PRO A 192 -8.10 6.40 -11.88
CA PRO A 192 -9.18 7.32 -12.31
C PRO A 192 -10.06 6.80 -13.45
N HIS A 193 -9.46 6.13 -14.44
CA HIS A 193 -10.19 5.57 -15.58
C HIS A 193 -10.98 4.29 -15.26
N GLU A 194 -10.61 3.59 -14.19
CA GLU A 194 -11.25 2.32 -13.81
C GLU A 194 -12.62 2.52 -13.14
N TYR A 195 -12.95 3.72 -12.66
CA TYR A 195 -14.27 3.98 -12.08
C TYR A 195 -15.39 3.70 -13.08
N ALA A 196 -15.33 4.34 -14.26
CA ALA A 196 -16.33 4.14 -15.30
C ALA A 196 -16.33 2.71 -15.89
N GLN A 197 -15.19 2.03 -15.84
CA GLN A 197 -15.06 0.68 -16.39
C GLN A 197 -15.57 -0.40 -15.45
N ASN A 198 -15.31 -0.29 -14.15
CA ASN A 198 -15.49 -1.39 -13.21
C ASN A 198 -16.75 -1.24 -12.34
N PHE A 199 -17.07 -0.03 -11.87
CA PHE A 199 -18.11 0.17 -10.88
C PHE A 199 -19.52 -0.19 -11.36
N PRO A 200 -19.92 0.06 -12.63
CA PRO A 200 -21.21 -0.43 -13.12
C PRO A 200 -21.37 -1.96 -12.96
N GLY A 201 -20.29 -2.71 -13.19
CA GLY A 201 -20.28 -4.16 -12.96
C GLY A 201 -20.38 -4.53 -11.47
N TYR A 202 -19.78 -3.73 -10.58
CA TYR A 202 -19.87 -3.93 -9.13
C TYR A 202 -21.28 -3.67 -8.59
N PHE A 203 -21.99 -2.69 -9.15
CA PHE A 203 -23.38 -2.42 -8.78
C PHE A 203 -24.32 -3.50 -9.30
N ALA A 204 -24.07 -4.01 -10.52
CA ALA A 204 -24.88 -5.08 -11.13
C ALA A 204 -24.71 -6.41 -10.40
N ASP A 205 -23.49 -6.76 -9.96
CA ASP A 205 -23.19 -7.98 -9.19
C ASP A 205 -22.22 -7.68 -8.02
N PRO A 206 -22.75 -7.29 -6.86
CA PRO A 206 -21.93 -7.01 -5.68
C PRO A 206 -21.07 -8.19 -5.22
N ALA A 207 -21.45 -9.44 -5.56
CA ALA A 207 -20.70 -10.64 -5.13
C ALA A 207 -19.25 -10.65 -5.67
N VAL A 208 -18.97 -10.00 -6.79
CA VAL A 208 -17.60 -9.88 -7.36
C VAL A 208 -16.64 -9.15 -6.43
N ARG A 209 -17.16 -8.33 -5.49
CA ARG A 209 -16.35 -7.56 -4.53
C ARG A 209 -16.22 -8.22 -3.16
N ARG A 210 -16.90 -9.35 -2.95
CA ARG A 210 -16.86 -10.08 -1.66
C ARG A 210 -15.43 -10.41 -1.22
N ARG A 211 -14.58 -10.86 -2.14
CA ARG A 211 -13.20 -11.25 -1.83
C ARG A 211 -12.34 -10.08 -1.34
N ASN A 212 -12.66 -8.86 -1.75
CA ASN A 212 -12.00 -7.63 -1.28
C ASN A 212 -12.68 -7.05 -0.03
N ILE A 213 -13.60 -7.77 0.61
CA ILE A 213 -14.36 -7.27 1.76
C ILE A 213 -15.03 -5.92 1.41
N PHE A 214 -15.37 -5.76 0.13
CA PHE A 214 -15.97 -4.56 -0.49
C PHE A 214 -15.11 -3.29 -0.41
N CYS A 215 -13.82 -3.39 -0.07
CA CYS A 215 -12.93 -2.26 0.00
C CYS A 215 -12.30 -1.92 -1.37
N TYR A 216 -11.82 -0.69 -1.48
CA TYR A 216 -10.94 -0.19 -2.53
C TYR A 216 -10.14 0.98 -1.99
N ILE A 217 -9.16 1.45 -2.75
CA ILE A 217 -8.47 2.72 -2.53
C ILE A 217 -8.25 3.44 -3.87
N ASP A 218 -8.57 4.72 -3.94
CA ASP A 218 -8.16 5.54 -5.09
C ASP A 218 -6.64 5.68 -5.12
N ALA A 219 -6.04 5.50 -6.28
CA ALA A 219 -4.60 5.54 -6.44
C ALA A 219 -3.98 6.90 -6.06
N ARG A 220 -4.74 8.00 -6.17
CA ARG A 220 -4.31 9.36 -5.77
C ARG A 220 -4.38 9.55 -4.27
N ASP A 221 -5.45 9.04 -3.63
CA ASP A 221 -5.59 9.07 -2.17
C ASP A 221 -4.52 8.22 -1.48
N LEU A 222 -4.05 7.16 -2.13
CA LEU A 222 -2.88 6.42 -1.67
C LEU A 222 -1.62 7.31 -1.65
N GLY A 223 -1.49 8.26 -2.57
CA GLY A 223 -0.44 9.29 -2.54
C GLY A 223 -0.51 10.16 -1.28
N GLN A 224 -1.71 10.62 -0.91
CA GLN A 224 -1.94 11.35 0.36
C GLN A 224 -1.54 10.49 1.57
N ILE A 225 -1.94 9.23 1.61
CA ILE A 225 -1.60 8.31 2.71
C ILE A 225 -0.09 8.18 2.86
N VAL A 226 0.66 7.98 1.77
CA VAL A 226 2.12 7.88 1.80
C VAL A 226 2.75 9.18 2.31
N HIS A 227 2.28 10.34 1.85
CA HIS A 227 2.74 11.64 2.34
C HIS A 227 2.53 11.78 3.86
N LEU A 228 1.34 11.46 4.35
CA LEU A 228 1.02 11.52 5.78
C LEU A 228 1.94 10.59 6.60
N CYS A 229 2.24 9.40 6.09
CA CYS A 229 3.22 8.49 6.68
C CYS A 229 4.62 9.10 6.75
N ILE A 230 5.07 9.79 5.68
CA ILE A 230 6.38 10.46 5.65
C ILE A 230 6.44 11.61 6.67
N GLN A 231 5.32 12.31 6.90
CA GLN A 231 5.25 13.43 7.83
C GLN A 231 5.11 13.01 9.30
N LYS A 232 4.60 11.83 9.58
CA LYS A 232 4.31 11.37 10.94
C LYS A 232 5.47 10.59 11.50
N ASP A 233 6.10 11.11 12.55
CA ASP A 233 7.23 10.49 13.23
C ASP A 233 6.86 9.93 14.62
N GLY A 234 7.70 9.03 15.12
CA GLY A 234 7.67 8.57 16.50
C GLY A 234 6.67 7.46 16.80
N LEU A 235 6.13 6.77 15.78
CA LEU A 235 5.18 5.68 15.99
C LEU A 235 5.83 4.29 16.01
N GLY A 236 7.13 4.18 15.70
CA GLY A 236 7.82 2.89 15.60
C GLY A 236 7.23 2.02 14.48
N PHE A 237 6.85 0.79 14.80
CA PHE A 237 6.17 -0.06 13.82
C PHE A 237 4.66 0.14 13.88
N GLN A 238 4.05 0.39 12.73
CA GLN A 238 2.60 0.48 12.58
C GLN A 238 2.11 -0.30 11.36
N VAL A 239 0.89 -0.79 11.46
CA VAL A 239 0.10 -1.31 10.33
C VAL A 239 -1.12 -0.41 10.16
N PHE A 240 -1.42 -0.04 8.91
CA PHE A 240 -2.58 0.76 8.56
C PHE A 240 -3.35 0.14 7.40
N ASN A 241 -4.66 0.03 7.53
CA ASN A 241 -5.54 -0.26 6.43
C ASN A 241 -5.64 0.96 5.51
N ALA A 242 -5.15 0.83 4.28
CA ALA A 242 -5.25 1.87 3.26
C ALA A 242 -6.44 1.57 2.35
N GLY A 243 -7.60 2.10 2.70
CA GLY A 243 -8.86 1.96 1.99
C GLY A 243 -9.67 3.25 2.00
N ASN A 244 -10.61 3.36 1.08
CA ASN A 244 -11.60 4.43 1.04
C ASN A 244 -12.62 4.30 2.17
N ASP A 245 -13.35 5.37 2.47
CA ASP A 245 -14.37 5.40 3.52
C ASP A 245 -15.58 4.52 3.13
N ASP A 246 -16.08 4.67 1.91
CA ASP A 246 -17.24 3.95 1.40
C ASP A 246 -16.86 2.58 0.81
N ASN A 247 -17.82 1.65 0.86
CA ASN A 247 -17.72 0.39 0.14
C ASN A 247 -17.88 0.58 -1.38
N SER A 248 -17.44 -0.40 -2.16
CA SER A 248 -17.35 -0.35 -3.62
C SER A 248 -18.63 -0.70 -4.37
N VAL A 249 -19.77 -0.95 -3.69
CA VAL A 249 -20.98 -1.53 -4.32
C VAL A 249 -22.29 -0.80 -4.01
N ASN A 250 -22.25 0.31 -3.28
CA ASN A 250 -23.40 1.14 -2.92
C ASN A 250 -24.54 0.35 -2.23
N LEU A 251 -24.18 -0.52 -1.28
CA LEU A 251 -25.13 -1.20 -0.41
C LEU A 251 -24.84 -0.86 1.05
N PRO A 252 -25.86 -0.83 1.92
CA PRO A 252 -25.64 -0.63 3.35
C PRO A 252 -24.66 -1.67 3.92
N ALA A 253 -23.70 -1.23 4.73
CA ALA A 253 -22.66 -2.09 5.31
C ALA A 253 -23.26 -3.26 6.11
N ALA A 254 -24.36 -3.00 6.82
CA ALA A 254 -25.08 -4.04 7.56
C ALA A 254 -25.69 -5.12 6.64
N GLU A 255 -26.21 -4.71 5.47
CA GLU A 255 -26.74 -5.64 4.45
C GLU A 255 -25.59 -6.46 3.84
N LEU A 256 -24.45 -5.84 3.55
CA LEU A 256 -23.25 -6.54 3.05
C LEU A 256 -22.78 -7.60 4.04
N ALA A 257 -22.72 -7.25 5.33
CA ALA A 257 -22.32 -8.18 6.38
C ALA A 257 -23.29 -9.37 6.46
N GLN A 258 -24.59 -9.10 6.46
CA GLN A 258 -25.62 -10.13 6.57
C GLN A 258 -25.68 -11.05 5.34
N THR A 259 -25.58 -10.46 4.13
CA THR A 259 -25.76 -11.20 2.87
C THR A 259 -24.51 -11.99 2.49
N PHE A 260 -23.34 -11.41 2.64
CA PHE A 260 -22.11 -11.99 2.10
C PHE A 260 -21.21 -12.65 3.15
N PHE A 261 -21.40 -12.31 4.43
CA PHE A 261 -20.59 -12.79 5.54
C PHE A 261 -21.48 -13.30 6.70
N ALA A 262 -22.61 -13.93 6.37
CA ALA A 262 -23.53 -14.47 7.38
C ALA A 262 -22.77 -15.32 8.42
N GLY A 263 -23.06 -15.06 9.70
CA GLY A 263 -22.40 -15.74 10.83
C GLY A 263 -21.06 -15.14 11.27
N THR A 264 -20.51 -14.18 10.53
CA THR A 264 -19.31 -13.44 10.96
C THR A 264 -19.70 -12.43 12.05
N PRO A 265 -19.01 -12.40 13.21
CA PRO A 265 -19.29 -11.44 14.26
C PRO A 265 -19.08 -9.99 13.78
N VAL A 266 -20.03 -9.11 14.08
CA VAL A 266 -19.88 -7.66 13.90
C VAL A 266 -19.49 -7.05 15.25
N ARG A 267 -18.28 -6.50 15.35
CA ARG A 267 -17.70 -6.04 16.63
C ARG A 267 -18.12 -4.65 17.07
N ARG A 268 -18.65 -3.84 16.15
CA ARG A 268 -19.17 -2.49 16.42
C ARG A 268 -20.28 -2.11 15.46
N GLU A 269 -21.00 -1.06 15.79
CA GLU A 269 -21.95 -0.46 14.86
C GLU A 269 -21.23 -0.01 13.56
N LEU A 270 -21.87 -0.29 12.42
CA LEU A 270 -21.39 0.05 11.10
C LEU A 270 -22.05 1.36 10.63
N GLU A 271 -21.26 2.27 10.07
CA GLU A 271 -21.82 3.42 9.35
C GLU A 271 -22.52 2.92 8.07
N THR A 272 -23.48 3.69 7.55
CA THR A 272 -24.41 3.21 6.51
C THR A 272 -23.70 2.60 5.30
N TYR A 273 -22.69 3.25 4.79
CA TYR A 273 -21.98 2.82 3.57
C TYR A 273 -20.49 2.53 3.78
N GLU A 274 -20.03 2.47 5.03
CA GLU A 274 -18.62 2.21 5.28
C GLU A 274 -18.16 0.90 4.63
N ALA A 275 -16.89 0.85 4.24
CA ALA A 275 -16.27 -0.40 3.84
C ALA A 275 -16.17 -1.36 5.05
N LEU A 276 -16.44 -2.65 4.84
CA LEU A 276 -16.25 -3.66 5.89
C LEU A 276 -14.76 -3.91 6.20
N TYR A 277 -13.91 -3.11 5.63
CA TYR A 277 -12.48 -2.97 5.81
C TYR A 277 -12.22 -1.58 6.40
N SER A 278 -12.03 -1.50 7.70
CA SER A 278 -11.99 -0.23 8.43
C SER A 278 -10.72 0.55 8.14
N ASN A 279 -10.85 1.79 7.72
CA ASN A 279 -9.76 2.76 7.59
C ASN A 279 -9.69 3.74 8.78
N ARG A 280 -10.42 3.45 9.88
CA ARG A 280 -10.54 4.34 11.03
C ARG A 280 -9.18 4.72 11.61
N LYS A 281 -8.29 3.75 11.80
CA LYS A 281 -6.96 3.98 12.38
C LYS A 281 -6.13 4.98 11.56
N ILE A 282 -6.12 4.88 10.25
CA ILE A 282 -5.36 5.80 9.40
C ILE A 282 -5.95 7.22 9.43
N ARG A 283 -7.28 7.35 9.56
CA ARG A 283 -7.95 8.64 9.75
C ARG A 283 -7.61 9.28 11.09
N GLU A 284 -7.67 8.51 12.17
CA GLU A 284 -7.42 9.00 13.55
C GLU A 284 -5.94 9.30 13.81
N VAL A 285 -5.03 8.43 13.35
CA VAL A 285 -3.59 8.53 13.66
C VAL A 285 -2.84 9.45 12.70
N LEU A 286 -3.15 9.36 11.40
CA LEU A 286 -2.45 10.11 10.36
C LEU A 286 -3.25 11.34 9.87
N GLY A 287 -4.55 11.41 10.16
CA GLY A 287 -5.41 12.49 9.68
C GLY A 287 -5.81 12.35 8.22
N PHE A 288 -5.81 11.13 7.67
CA PHE A 288 -6.27 10.88 6.32
C PHE A 288 -7.69 11.38 6.09
N LYS A 289 -7.92 12.00 4.95
CA LYS A 289 -9.23 12.45 4.49
C LYS A 289 -9.40 12.05 3.05
N GLU A 290 -10.37 11.22 2.79
CA GLU A 290 -10.73 10.80 1.44
C GLU A 290 -10.99 12.02 0.54
N GLN A 291 -10.37 12.03 -0.64
CA GLN A 291 -10.54 13.09 -1.65
C GLN A 291 -11.23 12.56 -2.91
N HIS A 292 -11.18 11.25 -3.12
CA HIS A 292 -11.67 10.59 -4.33
C HIS A 292 -12.56 9.40 -3.98
N ASN A 293 -13.87 9.65 -3.98
CA ASN A 293 -14.88 8.60 -3.80
C ASN A 293 -15.52 8.24 -5.15
N TRP A 294 -15.90 7.00 -5.36
CA TRP A 294 -16.53 6.55 -6.59
C TRP A 294 -17.80 7.35 -6.93
N ARG A 295 -18.55 7.82 -5.94
CA ARG A 295 -19.76 8.65 -6.10
C ARG A 295 -19.50 9.96 -6.86
N MET A 296 -18.25 10.41 -6.92
CA MET A 296 -17.85 11.59 -7.68
C MET A 296 -17.72 11.30 -9.19
N TYR A 297 -17.62 10.03 -9.59
CA TYR A 297 -17.24 9.62 -10.95
C TYR A 297 -18.27 8.73 -11.64
N VAL A 298 -19.12 8.05 -10.88
CA VAL A 298 -20.09 7.07 -11.40
C VAL A 298 -21.40 7.18 -10.65
N THR A 299 -22.50 7.16 -11.38
CA THR A 299 -23.85 7.06 -10.80
C THR A 299 -24.27 5.60 -10.75
N ASP A 300 -24.85 5.17 -9.64
CA ASP A 300 -25.45 3.85 -9.54
C ASP A 300 -26.83 3.87 -10.26
N PRO A 301 -27.03 3.07 -11.32
CA PRO A 301 -28.29 3.07 -12.05
C PRO A 301 -29.49 2.56 -11.23
N ARG A 302 -29.28 2.04 -10.03
CA ARG A 302 -30.35 1.61 -9.11
C ARG A 302 -30.92 2.77 -8.29
N GLU A 303 -30.29 3.94 -8.32
CA GLU A 303 -30.76 5.15 -7.63
C GLU A 303 -31.76 5.98 -8.46
N ASP A 304 -31.94 5.64 -9.77
CA ASP A 304 -32.95 6.18 -10.68
C ASP A 304 -34.26 5.37 -10.60
#